data_f7416b379e95907156df9ffe30afa85b
#
_entry.id   f7416b379e95907156df9ffe30afa85b
#
_cell.length_a   1.000
_cell.length_b   1.000
_cell.length_c   1.000
_cell.angle_alpha   90.00
_cell.angle_beta   90.00
_cell.angle_gamma   90.00
#
_symmetry.space_group_name_H-M   'P 1'
#
loop_
_entity.id
_entity.type
_entity.pdbx_description
1 polymer ?
#
loop_
_entity_poly.entity_id
_entity_poly.type
_entity_poly.pdbx_seq_one_letter_code
_entity_poly.pdbx_strand_id
1 'polypeptide(L)'
;LSVHFACGAATYVFKEDDKLVPITRFVDIDGLFEYLTEKTDEIEKGKNRYWVAIKVLSKLGKFIDKEKQPKGLNLSKIIFNVLLRHNYNALGDFHHKSLFIGMMHFMDKYNYDIERLRRCGIHYLIPNGLIIPFCAFNVIPEWYRDKIQRELGMSIEEWEKKNGRKIKDDFYIRKVKREALAEPKVA
;
A
#
# COMPACT_ATOMS: atom_id res chain seq x y z
N LEU A 1 6.93 4.38 -14.15
CA LEU A 1 5.59 3.80 -14.42
C LEU A 1 4.67 4.12 -13.25
N SER A 2 3.77 5.06 -13.42
CA SER A 2 2.75 5.37 -12.42
C SER A 2 1.51 4.50 -12.64
N VAL A 3 0.91 4.04 -11.54
CA VAL A 3 -0.39 3.38 -11.56
C VAL A 3 -1.43 4.34 -12.14
N HIS A 4 -2.44 3.83 -12.81
CA HIS A 4 -3.51 4.67 -13.36
C HIS A 4 -4.25 5.41 -12.22
N PHE A 5 -4.48 6.71 -12.38
CA PHE A 5 -5.07 7.57 -11.33
C PHE A 5 -6.45 7.09 -10.83
N ALA A 6 -7.24 6.45 -11.70
CA ALA A 6 -8.56 5.93 -11.35
C ALA A 6 -8.53 4.61 -10.56
N CYS A 7 -7.34 4.04 -10.29
CA CYS A 7 -7.25 2.77 -9.56
C CYS A 7 -7.47 2.90 -8.06
N GLY A 8 -7.20 4.06 -7.48
CA GLY A 8 -7.40 4.26 -6.06
C GLY A 8 -6.89 5.61 -5.57
N ALA A 9 -7.21 5.88 -4.32
CA ALA A 9 -6.72 7.03 -3.57
C ALA A 9 -6.27 6.58 -2.18
N ALA A 10 -5.26 7.22 -1.63
CA ALA A 10 -4.77 6.89 -0.30
C ALA A 10 -4.28 8.13 0.44
N THR A 11 -4.38 8.09 1.77
CA THR A 11 -3.83 9.13 2.64
C THR A 11 -3.35 8.52 3.95
N TYR A 12 -2.53 9.27 4.67
CA TYR A 12 -2.19 9.00 6.06
C TYR A 12 -2.88 10.01 6.96
N VAL A 13 -3.41 9.53 8.08
CA VAL A 13 -4.06 10.35 9.11
C VAL A 13 -3.32 10.12 10.42
N PHE A 14 -3.04 11.19 11.13
CA PHE A 14 -2.34 11.18 12.42
C PHE A 14 -3.31 11.56 13.52
N LYS A 15 -3.23 10.87 14.66
CA LYS A 15 -3.98 11.24 15.85
C LYS A 15 -3.17 12.27 16.66
N GLU A 16 -3.81 13.40 16.96
CA GLU A 16 -3.32 14.41 17.90
C GLU A 16 -4.43 14.71 18.90
N ASP A 17 -4.26 14.25 20.13
CA ASP A 17 -5.29 14.28 21.17
C ASP A 17 -6.59 13.63 20.65
N ASP A 18 -7.69 14.39 20.59
CA ASP A 18 -9.00 13.94 20.07
C ASP A 18 -9.23 14.31 18.59
N LYS A 19 -8.19 14.79 17.89
CA LYS A 19 -8.29 15.20 16.49
C LYS A 19 -7.54 14.25 15.57
N LEU A 20 -8.09 14.11 14.36
CA LEU A 20 -7.43 13.42 13.27
C LEU A 20 -6.90 14.43 12.26
N VAL A 21 -5.59 14.40 12.04
CA VAL A 21 -4.90 15.33 11.15
C VAL A 21 -4.42 14.59 9.91
N PRO A 22 -5.03 14.78 8.73
CA PRO A 22 -4.55 14.18 7.49
C PRO A 22 -3.20 14.79 7.08
N ILE A 23 -2.35 13.99 6.46
CA ILE A 23 -1.02 14.41 5.98
C ILE A 23 -1.09 15.63 5.06
N THR A 24 -2.15 15.74 4.27
CA THR A 24 -2.40 16.87 3.36
C THR A 24 -2.64 18.21 4.04
N ARG A 25 -2.80 18.24 5.38
CA ARG A 25 -2.94 19.48 6.14
C ARG A 25 -1.60 20.18 6.40
N PHE A 26 -0.51 19.40 6.40
CA PHE A 26 0.81 19.93 6.74
C PHE A 26 1.90 19.53 5.74
N VAL A 27 1.56 18.77 4.69
CA VAL A 27 2.46 18.46 3.58
C VAL A 27 1.81 18.93 2.29
N ASP A 28 2.53 19.76 1.54
CA ASP A 28 2.20 20.11 0.15
C ASP A 28 2.53 18.90 -0.74
N ILE A 29 1.54 18.01 -0.89
CA ILE A 29 1.70 16.75 -1.61
C ILE A 29 1.91 17.00 -3.11
N ASP A 30 1.14 17.91 -3.71
CA ASP A 30 1.18 18.19 -5.13
C ASP A 30 2.53 18.81 -5.52
N GLY A 31 2.96 19.84 -4.81
CA GLY A 31 4.26 20.46 -5.02
C GLY A 31 5.42 19.51 -4.77
N LEU A 32 5.31 18.61 -3.78
CA LEU A 32 6.30 17.59 -3.53
C LEU A 32 6.41 16.59 -4.68
N PHE A 33 5.28 16.08 -5.19
CA PHE A 33 5.27 15.15 -6.31
C PHE A 33 5.80 15.78 -7.60
N GLU A 34 5.41 17.00 -7.91
CA GLU A 34 5.93 17.74 -9.06
C GLU A 34 7.45 17.89 -8.96
N TYR A 35 7.96 18.30 -7.81
CA TYR A 35 9.39 18.40 -7.55
C TYR A 35 10.13 17.07 -7.68
N LEU A 36 9.58 15.99 -7.14
CA LEU A 36 10.19 14.66 -7.26
C LEU A 36 10.20 14.16 -8.71
N THR A 37 9.15 14.45 -9.48
CA THR A 37 9.10 14.13 -10.91
C THR A 37 10.19 14.84 -11.67
N GLU A 38 10.34 16.16 -11.45
CA GLU A 38 11.44 16.95 -12.04
C GLU A 38 12.82 16.34 -11.71
N LYS A 39 13.01 15.90 -10.47
CA LYS A 39 14.29 15.30 -10.05
C LYS A 39 14.51 13.90 -10.62
N THR A 40 13.47 13.13 -10.84
CA THR A 40 13.56 11.85 -11.55
C THR A 40 13.99 12.05 -13.00
N ASP A 41 13.40 13.03 -13.68
CA ASP A 41 13.79 13.41 -15.04
C ASP A 41 15.27 13.85 -15.12
N GLU A 42 15.78 14.55 -14.10
CA GLU A 42 17.20 14.91 -14.02
C GLU A 42 18.09 13.67 -13.97
N ILE A 43 17.70 12.60 -13.27
CA ILE A 43 18.44 11.33 -13.20
C ILE A 43 18.37 10.60 -14.54
N GLU A 44 17.19 10.53 -15.16
CA GLU A 44 17.00 9.91 -16.47
C GLU A 44 17.82 10.60 -17.56
N LYS A 45 18.03 11.93 -17.47
CA LYS A 45 18.94 12.70 -18.34
C LYS A 45 20.41 12.56 -17.98
N GLY A 46 20.78 11.60 -17.10
CA GLY A 46 22.16 11.24 -16.79
C GLY A 46 22.82 12.06 -15.68
N LYS A 47 22.08 12.86 -14.91
CA LYS A 47 22.66 13.53 -13.74
C LYS A 47 22.96 12.52 -12.63
N ASN A 48 24.02 12.77 -11.88
CA ASN A 48 24.45 11.91 -10.79
C ASN A 48 23.36 11.80 -9.71
N ARG A 49 22.87 10.58 -9.47
CA ARG A 49 21.78 10.29 -8.53
C ARG A 49 22.05 10.74 -7.09
N TYR A 50 23.31 10.70 -6.64
CA TYR A 50 23.66 11.12 -5.28
C TYR A 50 23.53 12.62 -5.10
N TRP A 51 23.96 13.43 -6.07
CA TRP A 51 23.77 14.87 -6.04
C TRP A 51 22.30 15.26 -6.12
N VAL A 52 21.52 14.55 -6.93
CA VAL A 52 20.06 14.77 -6.98
C VAL A 52 19.41 14.44 -5.65
N ALA A 53 19.78 13.30 -5.01
CA ALA A 53 19.27 12.93 -3.70
C ALA A 53 19.59 13.99 -2.62
N ILE A 54 20.80 14.53 -2.61
CA ILE A 54 21.18 15.62 -1.68
C ILE A 54 20.29 16.87 -1.90
N LYS A 55 20.02 17.24 -3.15
CA LYS A 55 19.12 18.35 -3.48
C LYS A 55 17.70 18.09 -2.99
N VAL A 56 17.18 16.87 -3.20
CA VAL A 56 15.87 16.48 -2.72
C VAL A 56 15.80 16.63 -1.21
N LEU A 57 16.75 16.05 -0.48
CA LEU A 57 16.80 16.11 0.99
C LEU A 57 16.88 17.54 1.52
N SER A 58 17.65 18.41 0.88
CA SER A 58 17.80 19.79 1.30
C SER A 58 16.52 20.62 1.13
N LYS A 59 15.63 20.23 0.21
CA LYS A 59 14.40 20.96 -0.09
C LYS A 59 13.13 20.36 0.51
N LEU A 60 13.18 19.12 1.00
CA LEU A 60 12.00 18.44 1.57
C LEU A 60 11.29 19.25 2.66
N GLY A 61 12.03 19.95 3.48
CA GLY A 61 11.46 20.80 4.53
C GLY A 61 10.58 21.95 4.04
N LYS A 62 10.68 22.34 2.76
CA LYS A 62 9.86 23.40 2.17
C LYS A 62 8.41 22.96 1.92
N PHE A 63 8.19 21.66 1.75
CA PHE A 63 6.88 21.06 1.52
C PHE A 63 6.17 20.67 2.82
N ILE A 64 6.78 20.93 3.98
CA ILE A 64 6.24 20.55 5.30
C ILE A 64 5.97 21.80 6.11
N ASP A 65 4.70 22.04 6.39
CA ASP A 65 4.26 23.08 7.33
C ASP A 65 4.46 22.56 8.77
N LYS A 66 5.53 23.03 9.41
CA LYS A 66 5.92 22.59 10.75
C LYS A 66 4.96 23.04 11.85
N GLU A 67 4.20 24.12 11.62
CA GLU A 67 3.24 24.65 12.60
C GLU A 67 1.97 23.80 12.64
N LYS A 68 1.60 23.23 11.48
CA LYS A 68 0.43 22.36 11.36
C LYS A 68 0.75 20.87 11.54
N GLN A 69 2.03 20.54 11.66
CA GLN A 69 2.46 19.16 11.86
C GLN A 69 2.07 18.68 13.27
N PRO A 70 1.49 17.47 13.40
CA PRO A 70 1.13 16.90 14.70
C PRO A 70 2.30 16.85 15.69
N LYS A 71 2.03 17.16 16.95
CA LYS A 71 3.04 17.18 18.02
C LYS A 71 3.74 15.82 18.13
N GLY A 72 5.06 15.84 18.27
CA GLY A 72 5.86 14.62 18.37
C GLY A 72 6.09 13.85 17.07
N LEU A 73 5.56 14.36 15.94
CA LEU A 73 5.91 13.88 14.61
C LEU A 73 6.97 14.80 13.99
N ASN A 74 8.06 14.23 13.48
CA ASN A 74 9.07 14.99 12.73
C ASN A 74 9.39 14.27 11.43
N LEU A 75 8.60 14.53 10.39
CA LEU A 75 8.75 13.88 9.10
C LEU A 75 10.13 14.10 8.49
N SER A 76 10.69 15.30 8.58
CA SER A 76 12.02 15.57 8.05
C SER A 76 13.09 14.70 8.71
N LYS A 77 13.02 14.50 10.03
CA LYS A 77 13.93 13.61 10.76
C LYS A 77 13.73 12.15 10.38
N ILE A 78 12.48 11.70 10.21
CA ILE A 78 12.17 10.33 9.79
C ILE A 78 12.76 10.07 8.40
N ILE A 79 12.49 10.93 7.43
CA ILE A 79 13.02 10.82 6.07
C ILE A 79 14.55 10.82 6.07
N PHE A 80 15.18 11.72 6.83
CA PHE A 80 16.62 11.78 6.97
C PHE A 80 17.20 10.48 7.52
N ASN A 81 16.61 9.91 8.58
CA ASN A 81 17.06 8.67 9.19
C ASN A 81 16.91 7.47 8.24
N VAL A 82 15.81 7.41 7.50
CA VAL A 82 15.56 6.31 6.54
C VAL A 82 16.54 6.40 5.36
N LEU A 83 16.69 7.56 4.76
CA LEU A 83 17.44 7.72 3.52
C LEU A 83 18.95 7.77 3.72
N LEU A 84 19.43 8.41 4.79
CA LEU A 84 20.87 8.57 5.02
C LEU A 84 21.47 7.57 6.02
N ARG A 85 20.70 7.18 7.01
CA ARG A 85 21.18 6.25 8.04
C ARG A 85 20.73 4.82 7.84
N HIS A 86 19.89 4.57 6.82
CA HIS A 86 19.25 3.27 6.56
C HIS A 86 18.57 2.69 7.82
N ASN A 87 18.11 3.56 8.70
CA ASN A 87 17.47 3.17 9.97
C ASN A 87 15.96 3.06 9.77
N TYR A 88 15.51 1.87 9.44
CA TYR A 88 14.09 1.57 9.24
C TYR A 88 13.26 1.58 10.53
N ASN A 89 13.88 1.55 11.71
CA ASN A 89 13.17 1.67 12.99
C ASN A 89 12.47 3.04 13.12
N ALA A 90 12.98 4.07 12.43
CA ALA A 90 12.32 5.38 12.36
C ALA A 90 10.94 5.31 11.68
N LEU A 91 10.70 4.32 10.82
CA LEU A 91 9.38 4.06 10.24
C LEU A 91 8.39 3.48 11.25
N GLY A 92 8.88 2.79 12.29
CA GLY A 92 8.04 2.30 13.37
C GLY A 92 7.27 3.43 14.05
N ASP A 93 7.95 4.51 14.42
CA ASP A 93 7.31 5.69 15.02
C ASP A 93 6.26 6.32 14.11
N PHE A 94 6.51 6.34 12.80
CA PHE A 94 5.53 6.80 11.82
C PHE A 94 4.30 5.89 11.79
N HIS A 95 4.49 4.58 11.67
CA HIS A 95 3.39 3.62 11.59
C HIS A 95 2.56 3.54 12.87
N HIS A 96 3.20 3.65 14.03
CA HIS A 96 2.48 3.65 15.31
C HIS A 96 1.63 4.91 15.54
N LYS A 97 1.98 6.03 14.90
CA LYS A 97 1.30 7.32 15.05
C LYS A 97 0.34 7.64 13.90
N SER A 98 0.32 6.84 12.86
CA SER A 98 -0.50 7.07 11.68
C SER A 98 -1.47 5.92 11.40
N LEU A 99 -2.59 6.27 10.78
CA LEU A 99 -3.52 5.34 10.15
C LEU A 99 -3.45 5.55 8.64
N PHE A 100 -3.11 4.50 7.91
CA PHE A 100 -3.22 4.49 6.46
C PHE A 100 -4.67 4.26 6.06
N ILE A 101 -5.22 5.14 5.25
CA ILE A 101 -6.56 5.01 4.67
C ILE A 101 -6.37 4.89 3.16
N GLY A 102 -6.73 3.74 2.62
CA GLY A 102 -6.66 3.47 1.19
C GLY A 102 -8.03 3.07 0.64
N MET A 103 -8.37 3.62 -0.49
CA MET A 103 -9.55 3.25 -1.27
C MET A 103 -9.11 2.71 -2.62
N MET A 104 -9.66 1.57 -3.01
CA MET A 104 -9.36 0.93 -4.29
C MET A 104 -10.63 0.83 -5.12
N HIS A 105 -10.54 1.34 -6.34
CA HIS A 105 -11.61 1.19 -7.32
C HIS A 105 -11.33 -0.04 -8.20
N PHE A 106 -11.68 -1.21 -7.70
CA PHE A 106 -11.58 -2.45 -8.46
C PHE A 106 -12.50 -2.41 -9.68
N MET A 107 -12.04 -3.03 -10.76
CA MET A 107 -12.88 -3.21 -11.94
C MET A 107 -13.82 -4.39 -11.76
N ASP A 108 -14.94 -4.35 -12.48
CA ASP A 108 -15.86 -5.45 -12.70
C ASP A 108 -16.07 -5.68 -14.22
N LYS A 109 -16.98 -6.57 -14.59
CA LYS A 109 -17.24 -6.92 -16.00
C LYS A 109 -17.83 -5.76 -16.81
N TYR A 110 -18.41 -4.74 -16.15
CA TYR A 110 -19.08 -3.61 -16.79
C TYR A 110 -18.20 -2.37 -16.94
N ASN A 111 -17.15 -2.27 -16.12
CA ASN A 111 -16.21 -1.15 -16.12
C ASN A 111 -14.78 -1.57 -16.48
N TYR A 112 -14.64 -2.67 -17.20
CA TYR A 112 -13.34 -3.24 -17.55
C TYR A 112 -12.59 -2.34 -18.53
N ASP A 113 -11.42 -1.85 -18.11
CA ASP A 113 -10.61 -0.87 -18.82
C ASP A 113 -9.21 -1.40 -19.10
N ILE A 114 -8.89 -1.58 -20.38
CA ILE A 114 -7.62 -2.16 -20.83
C ILE A 114 -6.44 -1.20 -20.56
N GLU A 115 -6.64 0.11 -20.65
CA GLU A 115 -5.56 1.07 -20.36
C GLU A 115 -5.18 1.05 -18.89
N ARG A 116 -6.15 0.88 -18.00
CA ARG A 116 -5.87 0.65 -16.56
C ARG A 116 -5.11 -0.65 -16.33
N LEU A 117 -5.45 -1.72 -17.06
CA LEU A 117 -4.76 -3.00 -16.95
C LEU A 117 -3.30 -2.92 -17.39
N ARG A 118 -3.03 -2.24 -18.52
CA ARG A 118 -1.66 -2.02 -19.01
C ARG A 118 -0.78 -1.26 -18.04
N ARG A 119 -1.38 -0.43 -17.20
CA ARG A 119 -0.70 0.39 -16.18
C ARG A 119 -0.83 -0.19 -14.77
N CYS A 120 -1.32 -1.41 -14.63
CA CYS A 120 -1.47 -2.05 -13.34
C CYS A 120 -0.12 -2.32 -12.69
N GLY A 121 0.06 -1.91 -11.43
CA GLY A 121 1.26 -2.17 -10.65
C GLY A 121 1.17 -3.46 -9.81
N ILE A 122 0.02 -4.13 -9.80
CA ILE A 122 -0.23 -5.34 -8.99
C ILE A 122 -0.54 -6.50 -9.92
N HIS A 123 0.23 -7.58 -9.79
CA HIS A 123 0.13 -8.75 -10.67
C HIS A 123 0.14 -10.04 -9.87
N TYR A 124 -0.54 -11.05 -10.40
CA TYR A 124 -0.39 -12.44 -9.98
C TYR A 124 0.61 -13.15 -10.88
N LEU A 125 1.57 -13.82 -10.28
CA LEU A 125 2.38 -14.83 -10.94
C LEU A 125 1.66 -16.18 -10.79
N ILE A 126 1.31 -16.80 -11.91
CA ILE A 126 0.56 -18.05 -11.91
C ILE A 126 1.43 -19.23 -12.35
N PRO A 127 1.07 -20.48 -11.96
CA PRO A 127 1.94 -21.65 -12.13
C PRO A 127 2.36 -21.95 -13.57
N ASN A 128 1.60 -21.51 -14.58
CA ASN A 128 1.95 -21.66 -15.99
C ASN A 128 2.97 -20.61 -16.49
N GLY A 129 3.53 -19.77 -15.59
CA GLY A 129 4.53 -18.77 -15.90
C GLY A 129 3.98 -17.44 -16.43
N LEU A 130 2.65 -17.28 -16.51
CA LEU A 130 2.07 -15.99 -16.89
C LEU A 130 2.03 -15.02 -15.72
N ILE A 131 2.17 -13.73 -16.04
CA ILE A 131 2.01 -12.62 -15.12
C ILE A 131 0.73 -11.88 -15.51
N ILE A 132 -0.26 -11.87 -14.62
CA ILE A 132 -1.60 -11.38 -14.93
C ILE A 132 -1.96 -10.20 -14.03
N PRO A 133 -2.43 -9.07 -14.58
CA PRO A 133 -2.88 -7.94 -13.79
C PRO A 133 -3.98 -8.34 -12.81
N PHE A 134 -3.95 -7.79 -11.59
CA PHE A 134 -4.87 -8.12 -10.50
C PHE A 134 -6.33 -8.10 -10.92
N CYS A 135 -6.76 -7.01 -11.57
CA CYS A 135 -8.16 -6.89 -12.00
C CYS A 135 -8.51 -7.91 -13.09
N ALA A 136 -7.63 -8.18 -14.04
CA ALA A 136 -7.90 -9.21 -15.06
C ALA A 136 -8.11 -10.60 -14.43
N PHE A 137 -7.27 -10.97 -13.49
CA PHE A 137 -7.36 -12.25 -12.79
C PHE A 137 -8.67 -12.42 -12.01
N ASN A 138 -9.18 -11.33 -11.42
CA ASN A 138 -10.37 -11.36 -10.58
C ASN A 138 -11.67 -11.07 -11.34
N VAL A 139 -11.63 -10.24 -12.38
CA VAL A 139 -12.83 -9.85 -13.16
C VAL A 139 -13.24 -10.94 -14.14
N ILE A 140 -12.26 -11.64 -14.70
CA ILE A 140 -12.52 -12.74 -15.64
C ILE A 140 -11.94 -14.02 -15.06
N PRO A 141 -12.50 -14.51 -13.94
CA PRO A 141 -11.95 -15.65 -13.22
C PRO A 141 -11.96 -16.91 -14.06
N GLU A 142 -12.94 -17.05 -14.97
CA GLU A 142 -13.11 -18.22 -15.82
C GLU A 142 -11.89 -18.48 -16.71
N TRP A 143 -11.21 -17.42 -17.15
CA TRP A 143 -10.04 -17.53 -18.03
C TRP A 143 -8.74 -17.78 -17.29
N TYR A 144 -8.67 -17.40 -16.01
CA TYR A 144 -7.45 -17.45 -15.22
C TYR A 144 -7.60 -18.31 -13.97
N ARG A 145 -8.20 -17.78 -12.92
CA ARG A 145 -8.29 -18.42 -11.61
C ARG A 145 -8.95 -19.78 -11.66
N ASP A 146 -10.14 -19.85 -12.23
CA ASP A 146 -10.95 -21.07 -12.22
C ASP A 146 -10.34 -22.14 -13.12
N LYS A 147 -9.68 -21.74 -14.21
CA LYS A 147 -8.91 -22.64 -15.07
C LYS A 147 -7.73 -23.24 -14.31
N ILE A 148 -6.95 -22.41 -13.63
CA ILE A 148 -5.81 -22.85 -12.81
C ILE A 148 -6.25 -23.79 -11.70
N GLN A 149 -7.34 -23.47 -11.02
CA GLN A 149 -7.88 -24.32 -9.96
C GLN A 149 -8.32 -25.70 -10.48
N ARG A 150 -8.92 -25.76 -11.67
CA ARG A 150 -9.29 -27.06 -12.29
C ARG A 150 -8.08 -27.86 -12.73
N GLU A 151 -7.05 -27.22 -13.26
CA GLU A 151 -5.89 -27.91 -13.84
C GLU A 151 -4.84 -28.30 -12.78
N LEU A 152 -4.67 -27.48 -11.75
CA LEU A 152 -3.59 -27.61 -10.77
C LEU A 152 -4.07 -27.71 -9.32
N GLY A 153 -5.36 -27.52 -9.09
CA GLY A 153 -5.96 -27.64 -7.77
C GLY A 153 -6.08 -29.07 -7.32
N MET A 154 -6.29 -29.25 -6.04
CA MET A 154 -6.53 -30.54 -5.39
C MET A 154 -7.85 -30.44 -4.63
N SER A 155 -8.68 -31.49 -4.66
CA SER A 155 -9.90 -31.51 -3.85
C SER A 155 -9.56 -31.58 -2.36
N ILE A 156 -10.54 -31.20 -1.51
CA ILE A 156 -10.36 -31.29 -0.05
C ILE A 156 -10.10 -32.73 0.37
N GLU A 157 -10.84 -33.66 -0.20
CA GLU A 157 -10.70 -35.09 0.10
C GLU A 157 -9.32 -35.63 -0.27
N GLU A 158 -8.79 -35.24 -1.44
CA GLU A 158 -7.45 -35.64 -1.87
C GLU A 158 -6.38 -35.00 -0.96
N TRP A 159 -6.56 -33.77 -0.56
CA TRP A 159 -5.63 -33.07 0.33
C TRP A 159 -5.62 -33.72 1.72
N GLU A 160 -6.81 -34.03 2.29
CA GLU A 160 -6.94 -34.68 3.59
C GLU A 160 -6.30 -36.08 3.56
N LYS A 161 -6.54 -36.84 2.49
CA LYS A 161 -5.92 -38.16 2.30
C LYS A 161 -4.41 -38.09 2.20
N LYS A 162 -3.91 -37.10 1.44
CA LYS A 162 -2.45 -36.87 1.25
C LYS A 162 -1.74 -36.46 2.52
N ASN A 163 -2.38 -35.63 3.35
CA ASN A 163 -1.78 -35.04 4.56
C ASN A 163 -2.14 -35.80 5.85
N GLY A 164 -3.05 -36.74 5.82
CA GLY A 164 -3.47 -37.57 6.98
C GLY A 164 -4.20 -36.76 8.07
N ARG A 165 -4.76 -35.62 7.73
CA ARG A 165 -5.48 -34.74 8.67
C ARG A 165 -6.64 -33.99 8.00
N LYS A 166 -7.60 -33.56 8.80
CA LYS A 166 -8.76 -32.82 8.31
C LYS A 166 -8.44 -31.34 8.15
N ILE A 167 -8.83 -30.75 7.02
CA ILE A 167 -8.60 -29.31 6.75
C ILE A 167 -9.32 -28.42 7.78
N LYS A 168 -10.46 -28.87 8.32
CA LYS A 168 -11.20 -28.17 9.37
C LYS A 168 -10.41 -27.97 10.66
N ASP A 169 -9.44 -28.84 10.94
CA ASP A 169 -8.61 -28.77 12.14
C ASP A 169 -7.57 -27.64 12.05
N ASP A 170 -7.29 -27.19 10.82
CA ASP A 170 -6.40 -26.05 10.55
C ASP A 170 -7.13 -24.69 10.56
N PHE A 171 -8.45 -24.67 10.69
CA PHE A 171 -9.20 -23.43 10.72
C PHE A 171 -8.89 -22.63 11.97
N TYR A 172 -8.39 -21.40 11.76
CA TYR A 172 -8.20 -20.47 12.86
C TYR A 172 -9.55 -20.04 13.43
N ILE A 173 -9.84 -20.50 14.64
CA ILE A 173 -11.00 -20.05 15.41
C ILE A 173 -10.56 -18.94 16.35
N ARG A 174 -10.95 -17.70 16.06
CA ARG A 174 -10.67 -16.56 16.92
C ARG A 174 -11.44 -16.70 18.24
N LYS A 175 -10.75 -16.98 19.32
CA LYS A 175 -11.32 -16.98 20.67
C LYS A 175 -11.40 -15.54 21.18
N VAL A 176 -12.46 -14.83 20.82
CA VAL A 176 -12.74 -13.49 21.38
C VAL A 176 -13.66 -13.69 22.59
N LYS A 177 -13.23 -13.25 23.77
CA LYS A 177 -14.10 -13.18 24.92
C LYS A 177 -15.17 -12.13 24.62
N ARG A 178 -16.46 -12.46 24.79
CA ARG A 178 -17.59 -11.55 24.54
C ARG A 178 -17.48 -10.23 25.30
N GLU A 179 -16.85 -10.25 26.48
CA GLU A 179 -16.57 -9.08 27.33
C GLU A 179 -15.66 -8.03 26.64
N ALA A 180 -14.81 -8.46 25.68
CA ALA A 180 -13.98 -7.54 24.90
C ALA A 180 -14.73 -6.86 23.74
N LEU A 181 -15.98 -7.25 23.48
CA LEU A 181 -16.87 -6.69 22.48
C LEU A 181 -17.96 -5.78 23.11
N ALA A 182 -17.83 -5.45 24.41
CA ALA A 182 -18.68 -4.44 25.03
C ALA A 182 -18.58 -3.14 24.21
N GLU A 183 -19.73 -2.64 23.76
CA GLU A 183 -19.83 -1.44 22.94
C GLU A 183 -19.04 -0.30 23.56
N PRO A 184 -18.30 0.50 22.78
CA PRO A 184 -17.70 1.71 23.28
C PRO A 184 -18.83 2.59 23.81
N LYS A 185 -18.78 2.93 25.09
CA LYS A 185 -19.70 3.92 25.67
C LYS A 185 -19.51 5.19 24.86
N VAL A 186 -20.49 5.49 24.01
CA VAL A 186 -20.58 6.77 23.33
C VAL A 186 -20.84 7.80 24.43
N ALA A 187 -19.82 8.64 24.66
CA ALA A 187 -19.96 9.80 25.54
C ALA A 187 -20.53 10.97 24.77
#